data_dbb718e920109b8c29afb72754bb10e8
#
_entry.id   dbb718e920109b8c29afb72754bb10e8
#
_cell.length_a   1.000
_cell.length_b   1.000
_cell.length_c   1.000
_cell.angle_alpha   90.00
_cell.angle_beta   90.00
_cell.angle_gamma   90.00
#
_symmetry.space_group_name_H-M   'P 1'
#
loop_
_entity.id
_entity.type
_entity.pdbx_description
1 polymer ?
#
loop_
_entity_poly.entity_id
_entity_poly.type
_entity_poly.pdbx_seq_one_letter_code
_entity_poly.pdbx_strand_id
1 'polypeptide(L)'
;MRLVDGLNLPADKALALRAIFHKADDRRIELTTRRQALDKKLRTILARPDKDAAELAHLVAETNDVDRELASIAEDSFVEAQKGLTVEQQAKLLLLRRELQGQVREAMRRRLGQRGTHAHPQPKSNHR
;
A
#
# COMPACT_ATOMS: atom_id res chain seq x y z
N MET A 1 10.79 11.07 8.47
CA MET A 1 9.43 10.59 8.21
C MET A 1 8.41 11.67 8.56
N ARG A 2 7.65 12.11 7.59
CA ARG A 2 6.72 13.24 7.74
C ARG A 2 5.72 13.09 8.87
N LEU A 3 5.14 11.90 8.97
CA LEU A 3 4.09 11.63 9.94
C LEU A 3 4.59 11.80 11.37
N VAL A 4 5.80 11.27 11.63
CA VAL A 4 6.40 11.34 12.95
C VAL A 4 6.89 12.75 13.25
N ASP A 5 7.51 13.40 12.27
CA ASP A 5 8.07 14.75 12.44
C ASP A 5 6.99 15.77 12.76
N GLY A 6 5.79 15.61 12.19
CA GLY A 6 4.67 16.51 12.43
C GLY A 6 4.08 16.44 13.84
N LEU A 7 4.45 15.43 14.63
CA LEU A 7 3.93 15.25 15.98
C LEU A 7 4.75 15.96 17.05
N ASN A 8 5.97 16.38 16.73
CA ASN A 8 6.88 17.05 17.69
C ASN A 8 7.08 16.23 18.97
N LEU A 9 7.37 14.94 18.80
CA LEU A 9 7.56 14.02 19.92
C LEU A 9 8.95 14.11 20.51
N PRO A 10 9.13 13.74 21.80
CA PRO A 10 10.46 13.51 22.34
C PRO A 10 11.22 12.48 21.49
N ALA A 11 12.54 12.59 21.46
CA ALA A 11 13.39 11.78 20.59
C ALA A 11 13.16 10.28 20.73
N ASP A 12 13.01 9.78 21.97
CA ASP A 12 12.79 8.37 22.23
C ASP A 12 11.45 7.88 21.68
N LYS A 13 10.40 8.67 21.82
CA LYS A 13 9.07 8.33 21.29
C LYS A 13 9.05 8.40 19.77
N ALA A 14 9.71 9.40 19.19
CA ALA A 14 9.82 9.54 17.74
C ALA A 14 10.53 8.33 17.14
N LEU A 15 11.61 7.88 17.79
CA LEU A 15 12.37 6.72 17.34
C LEU A 15 11.53 5.44 17.40
N ALA A 16 10.80 5.24 18.50
CA ALA A 16 9.94 4.08 18.65
C ALA A 16 8.84 4.05 17.58
N LEU A 17 8.26 5.20 17.30
CA LEU A 17 7.20 5.32 16.31
C LEU A 17 7.72 5.03 14.89
N ARG A 18 8.90 5.58 14.57
CA ARG A 18 9.54 5.30 13.27
C ARG A 18 9.83 3.82 13.09
N ALA A 19 10.24 3.15 14.17
CA ALA A 19 10.51 1.71 14.13
C ALA A 19 9.27 0.91 13.78
N ILE A 20 8.10 1.29 14.33
CA ILE A 20 6.83 0.62 14.05
C ILE A 20 6.48 0.76 12.55
N PHE A 21 6.55 1.98 12.02
CA PHE A 21 6.21 2.23 10.62
C PHE A 21 7.23 1.63 9.66
N HIS A 22 8.49 1.66 10.02
CA HIS A 22 9.56 1.05 9.21
C HIS A 22 9.37 -0.46 9.09
N LYS A 23 9.05 -1.12 10.20
CA LYS A 23 8.77 -2.55 10.22
C LYS A 23 7.57 -2.89 9.33
N ALA A 24 6.54 -2.05 9.37
CA ALA A 24 5.36 -2.23 8.52
C ALA A 24 5.72 -2.08 7.04
N ASP A 25 6.57 -1.12 6.69
CA ASP A 25 7.03 -0.92 5.32
C ASP A 25 7.84 -2.11 4.82
N ASP A 26 8.74 -2.63 5.64
CA ASP A 26 9.54 -3.82 5.30
C ASP A 26 8.62 -5.02 5.05
N ARG A 27 7.63 -5.20 5.90
CA ARG A 27 6.67 -6.30 5.74
C ARG A 27 5.84 -6.13 4.46
N ARG A 28 5.46 -4.92 4.14
CA ARG A 28 4.72 -4.62 2.91
C ARG A 28 5.53 -4.98 1.67
N ILE A 29 6.82 -4.65 1.68
CA ILE A 29 7.73 -4.98 0.58
C ILE A 29 7.81 -6.51 0.41
N GLU A 30 8.01 -7.22 1.51
CA GLU A 30 8.05 -8.68 1.54
C GLU A 30 6.79 -9.30 0.93
N LEU A 31 5.64 -8.82 1.40
CA LEU A 31 4.35 -9.35 0.96
C LEU A 31 4.06 -9.02 -0.51
N THR A 32 4.44 -7.83 -0.95
CA THR A 32 4.28 -7.42 -2.34
C THR A 32 5.12 -8.30 -3.26
N THR A 33 6.35 -8.58 -2.87
CA THR A 33 7.23 -9.48 -3.62
C THR A 33 6.62 -10.89 -3.71
N ARG A 34 6.11 -11.38 -2.59
CA ARG A 34 5.46 -12.69 -2.55
C ARG A 34 4.20 -12.71 -3.42
N ARG A 35 3.43 -11.62 -3.38
CA ARG A 35 2.21 -11.51 -4.20
C ARG A 35 2.54 -11.57 -5.69
N GLN A 36 3.61 -10.92 -6.09
CA GLN A 36 4.05 -10.96 -7.49
C GLN A 36 4.47 -12.38 -7.91
N ALA A 37 5.17 -13.08 -7.03
CA ALA A 37 5.58 -14.46 -7.29
C ALA A 37 4.36 -15.38 -7.42
N LEU A 38 3.35 -15.19 -6.57
CA LEU A 38 2.12 -15.97 -6.62
C LEU A 38 1.33 -15.68 -7.90
N ASP A 39 1.25 -14.42 -8.32
CA ASP A 39 0.61 -14.04 -9.58
C ASP A 39 1.25 -14.75 -10.76
N LYS A 40 2.57 -14.81 -10.77
CA LYS A 40 3.32 -15.48 -11.83
C LYS A 40 3.00 -16.98 -11.88
N LYS A 41 2.96 -17.63 -10.71
CA LYS A 41 2.62 -19.04 -10.61
C LYS A 41 1.19 -19.30 -11.10
N LEU A 42 0.25 -18.46 -10.72
CA LEU A 42 -1.15 -18.59 -11.15
C LEU A 42 -1.25 -18.49 -12.67
N ARG A 43 -0.57 -17.52 -13.27
CA ARG A 43 -0.58 -17.35 -14.72
C ARG A 43 0.04 -18.56 -15.44
N THR A 44 1.12 -19.08 -14.88
CA THR A 44 1.80 -20.26 -15.46
C THR A 44 0.88 -21.47 -15.46
N ILE A 45 0.20 -21.74 -14.33
CA ILE A 45 -0.69 -22.89 -14.24
C ILE A 45 -1.91 -22.72 -15.14
N LEU A 46 -2.49 -21.51 -15.16
CA LEU A 46 -3.67 -21.25 -15.97
C LEU A 46 -3.37 -21.36 -17.47
N ALA A 47 -2.13 -21.18 -17.88
CA ALA A 47 -1.74 -21.31 -19.28
C ALA A 47 -1.56 -22.77 -19.72
N ARG A 48 -1.50 -23.73 -18.78
CA ARG A 48 -1.36 -25.14 -19.10
C ARG A 48 -2.69 -25.73 -19.57
N PRO A 49 -2.67 -26.63 -20.56
CA PRO A 49 -3.88 -27.34 -20.95
C PRO A 49 -4.37 -28.27 -19.86
N ASP A 50 -3.45 -28.82 -19.06
CA ASP A 50 -3.72 -29.75 -17.98
C ASP A 50 -3.46 -29.03 -16.66
N LYS A 51 -4.53 -28.67 -15.98
CA LYS A 51 -4.45 -27.86 -14.74
C LYS A 51 -4.74 -28.71 -13.52
N ASP A 52 -3.87 -28.64 -12.54
CA ASP A 52 -4.07 -29.31 -11.25
C ASP A 52 -4.96 -28.43 -10.38
N ALA A 53 -6.19 -28.88 -10.15
CA ALA A 53 -7.17 -28.15 -9.36
C ALA A 53 -6.73 -27.96 -7.90
N ALA A 54 -6.06 -28.96 -7.32
CA ALA A 54 -5.57 -28.88 -5.95
C ALA A 54 -4.46 -27.83 -5.83
N GLU A 55 -3.55 -27.78 -6.79
CA GLU A 55 -2.48 -26.79 -6.82
C GLU A 55 -3.05 -25.38 -6.96
N LEU A 56 -4.03 -25.20 -7.85
CA LEU A 56 -4.70 -23.91 -8.02
C LEU A 56 -5.40 -23.47 -6.75
N ALA A 57 -6.13 -24.38 -6.11
CA ALA A 57 -6.83 -24.07 -4.86
C ALA A 57 -5.85 -23.62 -3.76
N HIS A 58 -4.71 -24.28 -3.67
CA HIS A 58 -3.67 -23.92 -2.71
C HIS A 58 -3.12 -22.52 -2.99
N LEU A 59 -2.83 -22.22 -4.25
CA LEU A 59 -2.30 -20.90 -4.64
C LEU A 59 -3.33 -19.79 -4.42
N VAL A 60 -4.60 -20.06 -4.67
CA VAL A 60 -5.67 -19.10 -4.41
C VAL A 60 -5.75 -18.79 -2.92
N ALA A 61 -5.72 -19.83 -2.07
CA ALA A 61 -5.76 -19.64 -0.62
C ALA A 61 -4.57 -18.83 -0.14
N GLU A 62 -3.38 -19.16 -0.62
CA GLU A 62 -2.15 -18.45 -0.24
C GLU A 62 -2.19 -16.99 -0.70
N THR A 63 -2.68 -16.74 -1.91
CA THR A 63 -2.82 -15.39 -2.46
C THR A 63 -3.80 -14.57 -1.62
N ASN A 64 -4.92 -15.18 -1.25
CA ASN A 64 -5.93 -14.50 -0.42
C ASN A 64 -5.36 -14.14 0.95
N ASP A 65 -4.52 -14.99 1.54
CA ASP A 65 -3.88 -14.71 2.83
C ASP A 65 -2.92 -13.53 2.72
N VAL A 66 -2.12 -13.49 1.66
CA VAL A 66 -1.20 -12.38 1.41
C VAL A 66 -1.98 -11.07 1.21
N ASP A 67 -3.04 -11.11 0.41
CA ASP A 67 -3.88 -9.93 0.16
C ASP A 67 -4.53 -9.41 1.43
N ARG A 68 -4.97 -10.32 2.29
CA ARG A 68 -5.59 -9.97 3.56
C ARG A 68 -4.60 -9.28 4.47
N GLU A 69 -3.39 -9.79 4.55
CA GLU A 69 -2.34 -9.18 5.35
C GLU A 69 -1.93 -7.81 4.78
N LEU A 70 -1.81 -7.69 3.47
CA LEU A 70 -1.52 -6.41 2.81
C LEU A 70 -2.60 -5.37 3.12
N ALA A 71 -3.85 -5.79 3.12
CA ALA A 71 -4.97 -4.88 3.38
C ALA A 71 -4.98 -4.35 4.81
N SER A 72 -4.50 -5.13 5.78
CA SER A 72 -4.56 -4.75 7.20
C SER A 72 -3.30 -4.10 7.73
N ILE A 73 -2.17 -4.21 7.01
CA ILE A 73 -0.87 -3.84 7.57
C ILE A 73 -0.77 -2.37 7.98
N ALA A 74 -1.35 -1.48 7.20
CA ALA A 74 -1.33 -0.03 7.50
C ALA A 74 -2.14 0.27 8.76
N GLU A 75 -3.32 -0.31 8.86
CA GLU A 75 -4.20 -0.11 10.01
C GLU A 75 -3.60 -0.70 11.28
N ASP A 76 -3.03 -1.89 11.19
CA ASP A 76 -2.41 -2.56 12.32
C ASP A 76 -1.23 -1.77 12.87
N SER A 77 -0.40 -1.20 11.99
CA SER A 77 0.74 -0.38 12.41
C SER A 77 0.26 0.91 13.08
N PHE A 78 -0.85 1.48 12.61
CA PHE A 78 -1.44 2.66 13.21
C PHE A 78 -1.96 2.38 14.62
N VAL A 79 -2.67 1.27 14.79
CA VAL A 79 -3.16 0.85 16.11
C VAL A 79 -1.99 0.65 17.07
N GLU A 80 -0.94 0.00 16.58
CA GLU A 80 0.28 -0.22 17.39
C GLU A 80 0.92 1.10 17.77
N ALA A 81 1.03 2.03 16.82
CA ALA A 81 1.62 3.34 17.04
C ALA A 81 0.86 4.15 18.10
N GLN A 82 -0.47 4.07 18.09
CA GLN A 82 -1.31 4.82 19.03
C GLN A 82 -1.09 4.40 20.48
N LYS A 83 -0.73 3.14 20.71
CA LYS A 83 -0.59 2.60 22.09
C LYS A 83 0.45 3.36 22.93
N GLY A 84 1.48 3.89 22.30
CA GLY A 84 2.53 4.63 23.01
C GLY A 84 2.31 6.12 23.12
N LEU A 85 1.16 6.62 22.67
CA LEU A 85 0.89 8.05 22.57
C LEU A 85 -0.20 8.51 23.54
N THR A 86 -0.12 9.77 23.95
CA THR A 86 -1.22 10.41 24.69
C THR A 86 -2.42 10.57 23.75
N VAL A 87 -3.61 10.81 24.31
CA VAL A 87 -4.82 11.01 23.53
C VAL A 87 -4.67 12.19 22.56
N GLU A 88 -4.04 13.28 23.02
CA GLU A 88 -3.78 14.44 22.17
C GLU A 88 -2.87 14.08 21.00
N GLN A 89 -1.80 13.33 21.27
CA GLN A 89 -0.88 12.87 20.22
C GLN A 89 -1.56 11.91 19.25
N GLN A 90 -2.44 11.05 19.76
CA GLN A 90 -3.22 10.15 18.91
C GLN A 90 -4.12 10.94 17.95
N ALA A 91 -4.76 12.00 18.46
CA ALA A 91 -5.61 12.85 17.63
C ALA A 91 -4.80 13.53 16.52
N LYS A 92 -3.63 14.05 16.87
CA LYS A 92 -2.72 14.66 15.88
C LYS A 92 -2.26 13.65 14.83
N LEU A 93 -1.95 12.44 15.26
CA LEU A 93 -1.53 11.37 14.35
C LEU A 93 -2.63 11.06 13.33
N LEU A 94 -3.87 10.94 13.79
CA LEU A 94 -5.01 10.66 12.92
C LEU A 94 -5.21 11.76 11.87
N LEU A 95 -5.11 13.03 12.29
CA LEU A 95 -5.27 14.15 11.37
C LEU A 95 -4.16 14.22 10.34
N LEU A 96 -2.91 13.97 10.76
CA LEU A 96 -1.77 13.94 9.85
C LEU A 96 -1.89 12.81 8.83
N ARG A 97 -2.36 11.65 9.27
CA ARG A 97 -2.59 10.52 8.38
C ARG A 97 -3.57 10.87 7.27
N ARG A 98 -4.68 11.50 7.64
CA ARG A 98 -5.70 11.92 6.66
C ARG A 98 -5.16 12.94 5.68
N GLU A 99 -4.38 13.88 6.18
CA GLU A 99 -3.72 14.89 5.36
C GLU A 99 -2.82 14.25 4.32
N LEU A 100 -1.95 13.33 4.76
CA LEU A 100 -1.02 12.63 3.86
C LEU A 100 -1.75 11.77 2.84
N GLN A 101 -2.82 11.09 3.26
CA GLN A 101 -3.64 10.31 2.34
C GLN A 101 -4.28 11.19 1.28
N GLY A 102 -4.73 12.37 1.67
CA GLY A 102 -5.28 13.36 0.74
C GLY A 102 -4.25 13.83 -0.27
N GLN A 103 -3.03 14.11 0.19
CA GLN A 103 -1.93 14.54 -0.68
C GLN A 103 -1.54 13.46 -1.69
N VAL A 104 -1.49 12.21 -1.24
CA VAL A 104 -1.17 11.07 -2.11
C VAL A 104 -2.24 10.90 -3.19
N ARG A 105 -3.50 10.98 -2.80
CA ARG A 105 -4.62 10.88 -3.74
C ARG A 105 -4.58 11.99 -4.79
N GLU A 106 -4.29 13.20 -4.35
CA GLU A 106 -4.16 14.37 -5.23
C GLU A 106 -3.03 14.16 -6.24
N ALA A 107 -1.87 13.70 -5.78
CA ALA A 107 -0.72 13.43 -6.63
C ALA A 107 -1.04 12.36 -7.67
N MET A 108 -1.72 11.30 -7.25
CA MET A 108 -2.14 10.24 -8.16
C MET A 108 -3.13 10.72 -9.21
N ARG A 109 -4.07 11.54 -8.80
CA ARG A 109 -5.07 12.12 -9.69
C ARG A 109 -4.40 12.97 -10.77
N ARG A 110 -3.42 13.77 -10.39
CA ARG A 110 -2.63 14.59 -11.33
C ARG A 110 -1.88 13.73 -12.32
N ARG A 111 -1.25 12.65 -11.85
CA ARG A 111 -0.53 11.71 -12.72
C ARG A 111 -1.45 11.08 -13.74
N LEU A 112 -2.61 10.61 -13.29
CA LEU A 112 -3.57 9.98 -14.17
C LEU A 112 -4.13 10.95 -15.20
N GLY A 113 -4.36 12.21 -14.78
CA GLY A 113 -4.78 13.26 -15.69
C GLY A 113 -3.74 13.53 -16.75
N GLN A 114 -2.47 13.63 -16.38
CA GLN A 114 -1.38 13.83 -17.32
C GLN A 114 -1.22 12.67 -18.29
N ARG A 115 -1.33 11.44 -17.78
CA ARG A 115 -1.28 10.25 -18.61
C ARG A 115 -2.42 10.23 -19.63
N GLY A 116 -3.61 10.58 -19.17
CA GLY A 116 -4.77 10.64 -20.03
C GLY A 116 -4.57 11.63 -21.17
N THR A 117 -4.01 12.79 -20.84
CA THR A 117 -3.71 13.81 -21.83
C THR A 117 -2.68 13.31 -22.85
N HIS A 118 -1.65 12.66 -22.40
CA HIS A 118 -0.61 12.12 -23.29
C HIS A 118 -1.09 10.92 -24.08
N ALA A 119 -1.94 10.10 -23.47
CA ALA A 119 -2.42 8.88 -24.10
C ALA A 119 -3.39 9.16 -25.25
N HIS A 120 -3.97 10.35 -25.29
CA HIS A 120 -4.88 10.76 -26.35
C HIS A 120 -4.20 11.74 -27.26
N PRO A 121 -3.36 11.25 -28.15
CA PRO A 121 -2.82 12.15 -29.19
C PRO A 121 -4.02 12.69 -29.94
N GLN A 122 -4.06 13.95 -30.12
CA GLN A 122 -5.18 14.59 -30.79
C GLN A 122 -5.37 14.01 -32.15
N PRO A 123 -6.45 13.40 -32.39
CA PRO A 123 -6.71 12.94 -33.72
C PRO A 123 -6.85 14.17 -34.56
N LYS A 124 -6.41 14.82 -34.90
CA LYS A 124 -6.70 15.78 -35.57
C LYS A 124 -7.60 15.82 -36.41
N SER A 125 -8.04 16.02 -36.66
CA SER A 125 -8.77 15.97 -37.33
C SER A 125 -9.04 16.14 -38.17
N ASN A 126 -8.97 16.40 -38.52
CA ASN A 126 -9.16 16.52 -39.15
C ASN A 126 -9.64 16.53 -39.93
N HIS A 127 -9.84 16.65 -40.20
CA HIS A 127 -10.19 16.59 -40.70
C HIS A 127 -10.86 17.01 -41.34
N ARG A 128 -11.08 17.22 -41.73
CA ARG A 128 -11.69 17.55 -42.38
C ARG A 128 -12.25 17.39 -42.62
#